data_33773511cd91e55889a120e4caa68fe3
#
_entry.id   33773511cd91e55889a120e4caa68fe3
#
_cell.length_a   1.000
_cell.length_b   1.000
_cell.length_c   1.000
_cell.angle_alpha   90.00
_cell.angle_beta   90.00
_cell.angle_gamma   90.00
#
_symmetry.space_group_name_H-M   'P 1'
#
loop_
_entity.id
_entity.type
_entity.pdbx_description
1 polymer ?
#
loop_
_entity_poly.entity_id
_entity_poly.type
_entity_poly.pdbx_seq_one_letter_code
_entity_poly.pdbx_strand_id
1 'polypeptide(L)'
;MGLITAICLSIALTASAQTQAPDRRAEAERLADAGAYTAALKAFQAIAAANPDDIEARLWIARMQGKLGRPEHAADVYRSILATEPQNLDALIGLGNSLVALGRLREAGDALNRAEAIAADRPAVLTAQGHLHEAANRTTLALAYYLRAIALDPSNTDARQAANALRALRAHRLELDYDFQRYQSGVLGLAHENLHLGTFELNGRVNDALRVFARVQAQSALDSDEERAGGGIEWAVTRRAILRAGVLKGIDTLFFPDTDGFFNASLLRGRARWSVDVQGAEFENADFWIFGPGLAVSLPRSGEAFLRYYRGRVTTPFSTDPIATDSVALGIRGRTTRRSWTSVSYTHGIDRLDWLTLDRIAFESDTISFRAGFDVTPFAGLEAGYDFQSRPFGVSVHRARAGLVCRF
;
A
#
# COMPACT_ATOMS: atom_id res chain seq x y z
N MET A 1 15.86 80.18 -1.08
CA MET A 1 15.18 79.08 -1.90
C MET A 1 15.87 77.76 -1.82
N GLY A 2 17.10 77.61 -1.38
CA GLY A 2 17.82 76.32 -1.33
C GLY A 2 17.50 75.37 -0.15
N LEU A 3 17.04 75.92 0.96
CA LEU A 3 16.79 75.09 2.17
C LEU A 3 15.46 74.36 2.16
N ILE A 4 14.44 74.88 1.51
CA ILE A 4 13.08 74.26 1.41
C ILE A 4 13.11 73.11 0.38
N THR A 5 13.87 73.21 -0.68
CA THR A 5 14.04 72.12 -1.67
C THR A 5 14.81 70.92 -1.10
N ALA A 6 15.78 71.12 -0.22
CA ALA A 6 16.52 70.01 0.41
C ALA A 6 15.66 69.24 1.44
N ILE A 7 14.77 69.93 2.18
CA ILE A 7 13.87 69.32 3.15
C ILE A 7 12.77 68.51 2.42
N CYS A 8 12.21 69.02 1.33
CA CYS A 8 11.21 68.29 0.54
C CYS A 8 11.82 67.04 -0.15
N LEU A 9 13.09 67.08 -0.57
CA LEU A 9 13.75 65.96 -1.19
C LEU A 9 14.07 64.82 -0.18
N SER A 10 14.45 65.20 1.06
CA SER A 10 14.72 64.26 2.14
C SER A 10 13.43 63.58 2.64
N ILE A 11 12.29 64.29 2.70
CA ILE A 11 11.00 63.74 3.07
C ILE A 11 10.44 62.84 1.97
N ALA A 12 10.67 63.17 0.70
CA ALA A 12 10.27 62.34 -0.42
C ALA A 12 11.07 61.00 -0.51
N LEU A 13 12.38 61.04 -0.17
CA LEU A 13 13.20 59.80 -0.14
C LEU A 13 12.85 58.90 1.03
N THR A 14 12.47 59.44 2.19
CA THR A 14 12.01 58.62 3.34
C THR A 14 10.63 58.04 3.12
N ALA A 15 9.72 58.77 2.46
CA ALA A 15 8.38 58.26 2.11
C ALA A 15 8.42 57.17 1.07
N SER A 16 9.33 57.22 0.09
CA SER A 16 9.48 56.18 -0.94
C SER A 16 10.13 54.91 -0.40
N ALA A 17 10.93 54.96 0.66
CA ALA A 17 11.53 53.82 1.31
C ALA A 17 10.52 53.03 2.18
N GLN A 18 9.55 53.73 2.80
CA GLN A 18 8.53 53.12 3.65
C GLN A 18 7.41 52.41 2.85
N THR A 19 7.11 52.85 1.64
CA THR A 19 6.09 52.22 0.78
C THR A 19 6.57 50.96 0.03
N GLN A 20 7.86 50.70 -0.01
CA GLN A 20 8.42 49.51 -0.72
C GLN A 20 8.48 48.24 0.16
N ALA A 21 8.45 48.36 1.51
CA ALA A 21 8.58 47.20 2.39
C ALA A 21 7.36 46.23 2.34
N PRO A 22 6.10 46.71 2.39
CA PRO A 22 4.92 45.82 2.27
C PRO A 22 4.81 45.20 0.88
N ASP A 23 5.29 45.87 -0.16
CA ASP A 23 5.24 45.36 -1.54
C ASP A 23 6.21 44.17 -1.75
N ARG A 24 7.38 44.18 -1.16
CA ARG A 24 8.38 43.13 -1.22
C ARG A 24 7.90 41.84 -0.54
N ARG A 25 7.20 41.93 0.57
CA ARG A 25 6.67 40.76 1.28
C ARG A 25 5.52 40.16 0.50
N ALA A 26 4.57 40.96 0.05
CA ALA A 26 3.46 40.52 -0.75
C ALA A 26 3.92 39.85 -2.06
N GLU A 27 5.00 40.36 -2.67
CA GLU A 27 5.60 39.71 -3.84
C GLU A 27 6.26 38.36 -3.50
N ALA A 28 6.98 38.26 -2.37
CA ALA A 28 7.57 37.03 -1.91
C ALA A 28 6.52 35.95 -1.60
N GLU A 29 5.39 36.34 -1.01
CA GLU A 29 4.24 35.45 -0.74
C GLU A 29 3.58 34.99 -2.06
N ARG A 30 3.35 35.88 -3.00
CA ARG A 30 2.83 35.51 -4.34
C ARG A 30 3.72 34.50 -5.07
N LEU A 31 5.05 34.66 -4.96
CA LEU A 31 6.00 33.70 -5.52
C LEU A 31 5.90 32.34 -4.81
N ALA A 32 5.69 32.32 -3.50
CA ALA A 32 5.50 31.09 -2.74
C ALA A 32 4.20 30.38 -3.14
N ASP A 33 3.10 31.12 -3.27
CA ASP A 33 1.79 30.60 -3.67
C ASP A 33 1.80 30.08 -5.12
N ALA A 34 2.56 30.73 -6.00
CA ALA A 34 2.79 30.29 -7.37
C ALA A 34 3.72 29.04 -7.50
N GLY A 35 4.25 28.52 -6.37
CA GLY A 35 5.18 27.40 -6.37
C GLY A 35 6.61 27.74 -6.78
N ALA A 36 6.92 29.02 -6.98
CA ALA A 36 8.27 29.50 -7.32
C ALA A 36 9.20 29.56 -6.09
N TYR A 37 9.32 28.44 -5.37
CA TYR A 37 9.95 28.36 -4.03
C TYR A 37 11.38 28.87 -3.98
N THR A 38 12.16 28.70 -5.02
CA THR A 38 13.54 29.22 -5.06
C THR A 38 13.57 30.76 -5.14
N ALA A 39 12.67 31.37 -5.91
CA ALA A 39 12.55 32.82 -6.02
C ALA A 39 11.99 33.41 -4.70
N ALA A 40 10.95 32.80 -4.15
CA ALA A 40 10.38 33.16 -2.85
C ALA A 40 11.44 33.09 -1.73
N LEU A 41 12.24 32.02 -1.68
CA LEU A 41 13.34 31.89 -0.71
C LEU A 41 14.31 33.06 -0.79
N LYS A 42 14.77 33.45 -2.00
CA LYS A 42 15.68 34.60 -2.18
C LYS A 42 15.03 35.90 -1.73
N ALA A 43 13.74 36.11 -2.01
CA ALA A 43 13.03 37.29 -1.62
C ALA A 43 12.90 37.39 -0.07
N PHE A 44 12.54 36.32 0.60
CA PHE A 44 12.47 36.28 2.06
C PHE A 44 13.83 36.40 2.73
N GLN A 45 14.90 35.84 2.13
CA GLN A 45 16.27 36.03 2.60
C GLN A 45 16.69 37.50 2.51
N ALA A 46 16.29 38.23 1.49
CA ALA A 46 16.57 39.66 1.37
C ALA A 46 15.79 40.48 2.41
N ILE A 47 14.56 40.08 2.74
CA ILE A 47 13.76 40.71 3.80
C ILE A 47 14.44 40.46 5.17
N ALA A 48 14.80 39.22 5.48
CA ALA A 48 15.46 38.88 6.73
C ALA A 48 16.87 39.49 6.86
N ALA A 49 17.58 39.70 5.76
CA ALA A 49 18.87 40.42 5.79
C ALA A 49 18.71 41.89 6.09
N ALA A 50 17.60 42.52 5.67
CA ALA A 50 17.28 43.90 5.99
C ALA A 50 16.75 44.05 7.44
N ASN A 51 16.10 43.04 7.99
CA ASN A 51 15.63 42.98 9.37
C ASN A 51 15.86 41.58 9.95
N PRO A 52 17.01 41.34 10.62
CA PRO A 52 17.34 40.03 11.18
C PRO A 52 16.37 39.52 12.26
N ASP A 53 15.64 40.39 12.92
CA ASP A 53 14.67 40.06 13.96
C ASP A 53 13.27 39.79 13.41
N ASP A 54 13.12 39.82 12.07
CA ASP A 54 11.86 39.50 11.41
C ASP A 54 11.60 37.98 11.45
N ILE A 55 10.93 37.54 12.50
CA ILE A 55 10.60 36.12 12.70
C ILE A 55 9.69 35.58 11.61
N GLU A 56 8.76 36.40 11.09
CA GLU A 56 7.86 35.97 10.01
C GLU A 56 8.64 35.67 8.72
N ALA A 57 9.60 36.51 8.35
CA ALA A 57 10.47 36.23 7.19
C ALA A 57 11.30 34.94 7.40
N ARG A 58 11.81 34.73 8.62
CA ARG A 58 12.53 33.50 8.97
C ARG A 58 11.63 32.26 8.93
N LEU A 59 10.38 32.32 9.35
CA LEU A 59 9.38 31.27 9.22
C LEU A 59 9.14 30.91 7.74
N TRP A 60 9.01 31.94 6.89
CA TRP A 60 8.86 31.73 5.45
C TRP A 60 10.12 31.10 4.81
N ILE A 61 11.32 31.52 5.21
CA ILE A 61 12.57 30.87 4.76
C ILE A 61 12.56 29.39 5.10
N ALA A 62 12.21 29.03 6.33
CA ALA A 62 12.15 27.64 6.75
C ALA A 62 11.09 26.83 5.96
N ARG A 63 9.90 27.42 5.74
CA ARG A 63 8.85 26.80 4.91
C ARG A 63 9.33 26.56 3.48
N MET A 64 10.02 27.54 2.87
CA MET A 64 10.58 27.39 1.50
C MET A 64 11.66 26.33 1.43
N GLN A 65 12.54 26.24 2.44
CA GLN A 65 13.55 25.17 2.52
C GLN A 65 12.88 23.78 2.55
N GLY A 66 11.83 23.63 3.35
CA GLY A 66 11.03 22.39 3.39
C GLY A 66 10.41 22.04 2.03
N LYS A 67 9.78 23.03 1.35
CA LYS A 67 9.18 22.83 0.01
C LYS A 67 10.22 22.49 -1.06
N LEU A 68 11.46 22.93 -0.91
CA LEU A 68 12.59 22.58 -1.78
C LEU A 68 13.25 21.23 -1.45
N GLY A 69 12.67 20.44 -0.52
CA GLY A 69 13.21 19.14 -0.13
C GLY A 69 14.49 19.23 0.72
N ARG A 70 14.65 20.30 1.48
CA ARG A 70 15.81 20.54 2.36
C ARG A 70 15.38 20.59 3.83
N PRO A 71 14.84 19.47 4.39
CA PRO A 71 14.27 19.47 5.74
C PRO A 71 15.30 19.74 6.85
N GLU A 72 16.60 19.42 6.64
CA GLU A 72 17.66 19.77 7.60
C GLU A 72 17.77 21.28 7.79
N HIS A 73 17.89 22.00 6.66
CA HIS A 73 18.01 23.47 6.70
C HIS A 73 16.72 24.13 7.30
N ALA A 74 15.54 23.58 6.97
CA ALA A 74 14.30 24.05 7.57
C ALA A 74 14.31 23.84 9.09
N ALA A 75 14.69 22.67 9.57
CA ALA A 75 14.77 22.35 10.99
C ALA A 75 15.74 23.28 11.75
N ASP A 76 16.89 23.61 11.16
CA ASP A 76 17.87 24.51 11.78
C ASP A 76 17.33 25.93 11.92
N VAL A 77 16.64 26.43 10.89
CA VAL A 77 15.98 27.76 10.99
C VAL A 77 14.89 27.75 12.06
N TYR A 78 14.03 26.72 12.11
CA TYR A 78 13.01 26.62 13.15
C TYR A 78 13.62 26.52 14.56
N ARG A 79 14.70 25.77 14.76
CA ARG A 79 15.41 25.74 16.05
C ARG A 79 15.94 27.10 16.45
N SER A 80 16.48 27.86 15.49
CA SER A 80 16.98 29.22 15.78
C SER A 80 15.87 30.20 16.17
N ILE A 81 14.65 30.03 15.63
CA ILE A 81 13.47 30.79 16.06
C ILE A 81 13.07 30.38 17.50
N LEU A 82 13.01 29.05 17.75
CA LEU A 82 12.63 28.53 19.07
C LEU A 82 13.65 28.83 20.17
N ALA A 83 14.87 29.22 19.85
CA ALA A 83 15.86 29.70 20.82
C ALA A 83 15.51 31.08 21.36
N THR A 84 14.85 31.94 20.56
CA THR A 84 14.39 33.26 20.96
C THR A 84 12.93 33.28 21.40
N GLU A 85 12.08 32.47 20.74
CA GLU A 85 10.66 32.32 21.03
C GLU A 85 10.29 30.85 21.28
N PRO A 86 10.52 30.30 22.48
CA PRO A 86 10.33 28.88 22.76
C PRO A 86 8.90 28.35 22.57
N GLN A 87 7.90 29.25 22.59
CA GLN A 87 6.48 28.93 22.42
C GLN A 87 5.93 29.32 21.05
N ASN A 88 6.78 29.67 20.09
CA ASN A 88 6.32 29.97 18.72
C ASN A 88 5.72 28.73 18.09
N LEU A 89 4.40 28.76 17.97
CA LEU A 89 3.62 27.56 17.54
C LEU A 89 3.92 27.16 16.11
N ASP A 90 4.08 28.12 15.19
CA ASP A 90 4.38 27.82 13.78
C ASP A 90 5.78 27.23 13.62
N ALA A 91 6.74 27.69 14.44
CA ALA A 91 8.08 27.10 14.46
C ALA A 91 8.09 25.68 15.05
N LEU A 92 7.29 25.41 16.10
CA LEU A 92 7.15 24.05 16.66
C LEU A 92 6.54 23.07 15.65
N ILE A 93 5.47 23.49 14.97
CA ILE A 93 4.81 22.68 13.91
C ILE A 93 5.80 22.44 12.75
N GLY A 94 6.46 23.50 12.29
CA GLY A 94 7.41 23.43 11.19
C GLY A 94 8.62 22.55 11.51
N LEU A 95 9.16 22.64 12.74
CA LEU A 95 10.22 21.76 13.23
C LEU A 95 9.76 20.31 13.27
N GLY A 96 8.57 20.05 13.82
CA GLY A 96 7.98 18.71 13.88
C GLY A 96 7.86 18.08 12.49
N ASN A 97 7.27 18.80 11.52
CA ASN A 97 7.12 18.33 10.14
C ASN A 97 8.49 18.08 9.46
N SER A 98 9.47 18.96 9.68
CA SER A 98 10.81 18.77 9.14
C SER A 98 11.50 17.53 9.72
N LEU A 99 11.35 17.28 11.02
CA LEU A 99 11.90 16.10 11.69
C LEU A 99 11.18 14.80 11.27
N VAL A 100 9.87 14.84 10.99
CA VAL A 100 9.13 13.73 10.39
C VAL A 100 9.72 13.38 9.02
N ALA A 101 9.97 14.38 8.18
CA ALA A 101 10.57 14.20 6.86
C ALA A 101 11.98 13.58 6.95
N LEU A 102 12.74 13.87 8.00
CA LEU A 102 14.04 13.29 8.31
C LEU A 102 13.99 11.90 8.95
N GLY A 103 12.80 11.40 9.29
CA GLY A 103 12.64 10.14 10.04
C GLY A 103 13.03 10.21 11.52
N ARG A 104 13.29 11.43 12.05
CA ARG A 104 13.66 11.68 13.46
C ARG A 104 12.40 11.77 14.35
N LEU A 105 11.62 10.67 14.36
CA LEU A 105 10.25 10.65 14.89
C LEU A 105 10.15 10.96 16.39
N ARG A 106 11.18 10.64 17.19
CA ARG A 106 11.18 10.97 18.63
C ARG A 106 11.25 12.48 18.84
N GLU A 107 12.20 13.14 18.19
CA GLU A 107 12.36 14.59 18.30
C GLU A 107 11.17 15.35 17.69
N ALA A 108 10.59 14.81 16.59
CA ALA A 108 9.35 15.34 16.04
C ALA A 108 8.21 15.29 17.07
N GLY A 109 8.09 14.16 17.79
CA GLY A 109 7.11 14.00 18.87
C GLY A 109 7.29 15.04 19.99
N ASP A 110 8.54 15.26 20.43
CA ASP A 110 8.83 16.26 21.47
C ASP A 110 8.41 17.67 21.04
N ALA A 111 8.69 18.07 19.78
CA ALA A 111 8.29 19.38 19.26
C ALA A 111 6.77 19.50 19.10
N LEU A 112 6.11 18.47 18.55
CA LEU A 112 4.67 18.51 18.32
C LEU A 112 3.86 18.37 19.61
N ASN A 113 4.33 17.66 20.62
CA ASN A 113 3.69 17.60 21.94
C ASN A 113 3.74 18.98 22.63
N ARG A 114 4.82 19.73 22.45
CA ARG A 114 4.89 21.14 22.93
C ARG A 114 3.89 22.03 22.18
N ALA A 115 3.75 21.83 20.84
CA ALA A 115 2.74 22.54 20.06
C ALA A 115 1.32 22.20 20.51
N GLU A 116 1.04 20.92 20.79
CA GLU A 116 -0.26 20.45 21.27
C GLU A 116 -0.58 21.01 22.69
N ALA A 117 0.41 21.09 23.56
CA ALA A 117 0.24 21.71 24.89
C ALA A 117 -0.14 23.21 24.82
N ILE A 118 0.27 23.93 23.76
CA ILE A 118 -0.06 25.33 23.52
C ILE A 118 -1.45 25.49 22.89
N ALA A 119 -1.76 24.65 21.90
CA ALA A 119 -2.96 24.77 21.06
C ALA A 119 -3.47 23.39 20.57
N ALA A 120 -4.06 22.62 21.49
CA ALA A 120 -4.52 21.24 21.24
C ALA A 120 -5.58 21.10 20.12
N ASP A 121 -6.38 22.15 19.90
CA ASP A 121 -7.48 22.14 18.92
C ASP A 121 -7.16 22.94 17.65
N ARG A 122 -5.90 23.34 17.46
CA ARG A 122 -5.50 24.01 16.21
C ARG A 122 -5.37 22.97 15.09
N PRO A 123 -6.10 23.10 13.94
CA PRO A 123 -6.08 22.12 12.86
C PRO A 123 -4.68 21.80 12.34
N ALA A 124 -3.79 22.80 12.28
CA ALA A 124 -2.40 22.61 11.85
C ALA A 124 -1.59 21.70 12.80
N VAL A 125 -1.80 21.80 14.11
CA VAL A 125 -1.16 20.92 15.12
C VAL A 125 -1.66 19.50 14.95
N LEU A 126 -2.98 19.33 14.83
CA LEU A 126 -3.60 18.01 14.65
C LEU A 126 -3.14 17.36 13.34
N THR A 127 -3.03 18.11 12.24
CA THR A 127 -2.51 17.60 10.96
C THR A 127 -1.06 17.15 11.11
N ALA A 128 -0.20 17.93 11.78
CA ALA A 128 1.18 17.56 12.02
C ALA A 128 1.34 16.34 12.94
N GLN A 129 0.50 16.20 13.98
CA GLN A 129 0.42 14.98 14.79
C GLN A 129 -0.02 13.78 13.93
N GLY A 130 -0.99 13.99 13.03
CA GLY A 130 -1.39 12.99 12.04
C GLY A 130 -0.19 12.50 11.21
N HIS A 131 0.60 13.40 10.64
CA HIS A 131 1.80 13.07 9.87
C HIS A 131 2.86 12.31 10.71
N LEU A 132 3.07 12.71 11.96
CA LEU A 132 3.97 12.01 12.87
C LEU A 132 3.53 10.56 13.08
N HIS A 133 2.25 10.36 13.40
CA HIS A 133 1.71 9.00 13.65
C HIS A 133 1.68 8.16 12.38
N GLU A 134 1.41 8.75 11.22
CA GLU A 134 1.50 8.08 9.93
C GLU A 134 2.93 7.61 9.65
N ALA A 135 3.93 8.48 9.81
CA ALA A 135 5.34 8.14 9.66
C ALA A 135 5.79 7.07 10.67
N ALA A 136 5.19 7.06 11.87
CA ALA A 136 5.40 6.03 12.90
C ALA A 136 4.62 4.74 12.61
N ASN A 137 3.89 4.63 11.48
CA ASN A 137 3.00 3.52 11.11
C ASN A 137 1.85 3.28 12.11
N ARG A 138 1.47 4.30 12.87
CA ARG A 138 0.32 4.27 13.79
C ARG A 138 -0.91 4.82 13.09
N THR A 139 -1.28 4.15 12.01
CA THR A 139 -2.26 4.64 11.04
C THR A 139 -3.64 4.91 11.64
N THR A 140 -4.13 4.13 12.63
CA THR A 140 -5.42 4.39 13.30
C THR A 140 -5.40 5.72 14.04
N LEU A 141 -4.31 5.98 14.74
CA LEU A 141 -4.15 7.22 15.48
C LEU A 141 -3.95 8.41 14.52
N ALA A 142 -3.16 8.23 13.46
CA ALA A 142 -3.01 9.24 12.40
C ALA A 142 -4.37 9.67 11.82
N LEU A 143 -5.22 8.68 11.47
CA LEU A 143 -6.55 8.96 10.96
C LEU A 143 -7.43 9.70 11.97
N ALA A 144 -7.35 9.35 13.24
CA ALA A 144 -8.11 10.05 14.30
C ALA A 144 -7.71 11.53 14.38
N TYR A 145 -6.41 11.84 14.31
CA TYR A 145 -5.91 13.21 14.27
C TYR A 145 -6.36 13.97 13.03
N TYR A 146 -6.24 13.36 11.84
CA TYR A 146 -6.72 13.99 10.60
C TYR A 146 -8.22 14.25 10.61
N LEU A 147 -9.04 13.31 11.09
CA LEU A 147 -10.48 13.51 11.19
C LEU A 147 -10.86 14.62 12.16
N ARG A 148 -10.14 14.74 13.28
CA ARG A 148 -10.33 15.84 14.22
C ARG A 148 -9.93 17.18 13.59
N ALA A 149 -8.83 17.23 12.83
CA ALA A 149 -8.42 18.42 12.10
C ALA A 149 -9.49 18.85 11.08
N ILE A 150 -10.06 17.89 10.31
CA ILE A 150 -11.13 18.15 9.33
C ILE A 150 -12.42 18.61 10.01
N ALA A 151 -12.75 18.07 11.18
CA ALA A 151 -13.95 18.48 11.93
C ALA A 151 -13.87 19.93 12.39
N LEU A 152 -12.67 20.43 12.75
CA LEU A 152 -12.42 21.81 13.16
C LEU A 152 -12.23 22.76 11.97
N ASP A 153 -11.62 22.27 10.89
CA ASP A 153 -11.44 23.00 9.64
C ASP A 153 -11.75 22.11 8.43
N PRO A 154 -13.01 22.16 7.94
CA PRO A 154 -13.40 21.41 6.75
C PRO A 154 -12.65 21.82 5.46
N SER A 155 -11.99 22.97 5.44
CA SER A 155 -11.21 23.42 4.29
C SER A 155 -9.77 22.88 4.27
N ASN A 156 -9.32 22.21 5.34
CA ASN A 156 -7.99 21.63 5.46
C ASN A 156 -7.79 20.49 4.43
N THR A 157 -7.25 20.88 3.27
CA THR A 157 -7.03 19.95 2.15
C THR A 157 -5.97 18.91 2.45
N ASP A 158 -4.95 19.25 3.23
CA ASP A 158 -3.85 18.36 3.61
C ASP A 158 -4.36 17.21 4.49
N ALA A 159 -5.06 17.52 5.58
CA ALA A 159 -5.66 16.51 6.44
C ALA A 159 -6.67 15.61 5.68
N ARG A 160 -7.47 16.21 4.75
CA ARG A 160 -8.41 15.42 3.93
C ARG A 160 -7.70 14.47 2.97
N GLN A 161 -6.67 14.92 2.30
CA GLN A 161 -5.90 14.07 1.39
C GLN A 161 -5.22 12.93 2.14
N ALA A 162 -4.59 13.23 3.28
CA ALA A 162 -3.96 12.24 4.13
C ALA A 162 -4.98 11.24 4.71
N ALA A 163 -6.11 11.71 5.23
CA ALA A 163 -7.17 10.84 5.73
C ALA A 163 -7.74 9.92 4.65
N ASN A 164 -7.97 10.44 3.44
CA ASN A 164 -8.46 9.64 2.32
C ASN A 164 -7.42 8.61 1.85
N ALA A 165 -6.15 8.99 1.79
CA ALA A 165 -5.06 8.07 1.48
C ALA A 165 -4.99 6.92 2.50
N LEU A 166 -5.06 7.25 3.78
CA LEU A 166 -5.10 6.25 4.84
C LEU A 166 -6.36 5.37 4.79
N ARG A 167 -7.51 5.90 4.51
CA ARG A 167 -8.74 5.12 4.33
C ARG A 167 -8.63 4.18 3.14
N ALA A 168 -8.08 4.62 2.03
CA ALA A 168 -7.86 3.78 0.85
C ALA A 168 -6.88 2.62 1.12
N LEU A 169 -5.88 2.83 1.99
CA LEU A 169 -4.93 1.77 2.39
C LEU A 169 -5.51 0.77 3.41
N ARG A 170 -6.71 1.00 3.95
CA ARG A 170 -6.98 0.53 5.29
C ARG A 170 -8.04 -0.41 5.55
N ALA A 171 -9.06 -0.23 4.93
CA ALA A 171 -10.16 -0.68 5.64
C ALA A 171 -10.49 -2.12 5.37
N HIS A 172 -11.63 -2.37 5.08
CA HIS A 172 -12.15 -3.65 4.72
C HIS A 172 -11.92 -3.83 3.22
N ARG A 173 -11.54 -4.99 2.82
CA ARG A 173 -11.35 -5.34 1.42
C ARG A 173 -12.31 -6.47 1.09
N LEU A 174 -13.15 -6.22 0.12
CA LEU A 174 -14.01 -7.21 -0.49
C LEU A 174 -13.38 -7.61 -1.81
N GLU A 175 -13.19 -8.90 -2.00
CA GLU A 175 -12.75 -9.50 -3.25
C GLU A 175 -13.83 -10.43 -3.76
N LEU A 176 -14.18 -10.26 -5.02
CA LEU A 176 -15.05 -11.13 -5.77
C LEU A 176 -14.25 -11.64 -6.96
N ASP A 177 -13.99 -12.91 -7.00
CA ASP A 177 -13.29 -13.55 -8.09
C ASP A 177 -14.18 -14.60 -8.76
N TYR A 178 -14.09 -14.68 -10.06
CA TYR A 178 -14.73 -15.69 -10.86
C TYR A 178 -13.69 -16.32 -11.79
N ASP A 179 -13.52 -17.62 -11.68
CA ASP A 179 -12.65 -18.43 -12.50
C ASP A 179 -13.50 -19.34 -13.39
N PHE A 180 -13.26 -19.26 -14.70
CA PHE A 180 -13.79 -20.18 -15.69
C PHE A 180 -12.67 -21.04 -16.22
N GLN A 181 -12.85 -22.36 -16.17
CA GLN A 181 -11.87 -23.31 -16.65
C GLN A 181 -12.50 -24.22 -17.70
N ARG A 182 -11.79 -24.40 -18.81
CA ARG A 182 -12.20 -25.28 -19.90
C ARG A 182 -11.12 -26.28 -20.20
N TYR A 183 -11.50 -27.56 -20.19
CA TYR A 183 -10.66 -28.67 -20.60
C TYR A 183 -10.85 -28.97 -22.09
N GLN A 184 -9.74 -29.16 -22.82
CA GLN A 184 -9.74 -29.65 -24.19
C GLN A 184 -8.90 -30.91 -24.23
N SER A 185 -9.53 -32.04 -24.53
CA SER A 185 -8.85 -33.32 -24.72
C SER A 185 -8.96 -33.79 -26.17
N GLY A 186 -7.82 -34.09 -26.81
CA GLY A 186 -7.77 -34.64 -28.13
C GLY A 186 -7.89 -36.18 -28.18
N VAL A 187 -7.75 -36.89 -27.07
CA VAL A 187 -7.50 -38.35 -27.07
C VAL A 187 -8.53 -39.15 -26.27
N LEU A 188 -9.16 -38.59 -25.23
CA LEU A 188 -9.97 -39.41 -24.31
C LEU A 188 -11.48 -39.28 -24.46
N GLY A 189 -11.98 -38.56 -25.48
CA GLY A 189 -13.43 -38.43 -25.69
C GLY A 189 -14.16 -37.72 -24.54
N LEU A 190 -13.44 -37.18 -23.57
CA LEU A 190 -13.96 -36.31 -22.52
C LEU A 190 -14.36 -35.00 -23.19
N ALA A 191 -15.63 -34.90 -23.51
CA ALA A 191 -16.21 -33.73 -24.10
C ALA A 191 -15.95 -32.54 -23.18
N HIS A 192 -15.53 -31.41 -23.73
CA HIS A 192 -15.38 -30.11 -23.20
C HIS A 192 -16.09 -29.89 -21.84
N GLU A 193 -15.40 -30.20 -20.74
CA GLU A 193 -15.93 -29.95 -19.42
C GLU A 193 -15.57 -28.53 -18.99
N ASN A 194 -16.56 -27.84 -18.49
CA ASN A 194 -16.41 -26.50 -17.98
C ASN A 194 -16.50 -26.54 -16.46
N LEU A 195 -15.59 -25.84 -15.82
CA LEU A 195 -15.65 -25.63 -14.39
C LEU A 195 -15.81 -24.12 -14.13
N HIS A 196 -16.72 -23.80 -13.25
CA HIS A 196 -17.01 -22.45 -12.81
C HIS A 196 -16.71 -22.36 -11.31
N LEU A 197 -15.84 -21.46 -10.90
CA LEU A 197 -15.50 -21.23 -9.51
C LEU A 197 -15.71 -19.76 -9.16
N GLY A 198 -16.68 -19.49 -8.28
CA GLY A 198 -16.88 -18.19 -7.66
C GLY A 198 -16.19 -18.13 -6.30
N THR A 199 -15.47 -17.06 -6.03
CA THR A 199 -14.86 -16.80 -4.72
C THR A 199 -15.30 -15.43 -4.21
N PHE A 200 -15.80 -15.41 -2.97
CA PHE A 200 -16.07 -14.20 -2.22
C PHE A 200 -15.17 -14.18 -0.99
N GLU A 201 -14.35 -13.16 -0.85
CA GLU A 201 -13.50 -12.96 0.34
C GLU A 201 -13.69 -11.57 0.93
N LEU A 202 -14.06 -11.53 2.20
CA LEU A 202 -14.15 -10.30 2.99
C LEU A 202 -12.97 -10.24 3.96
N ASN A 203 -12.13 -9.23 3.82
CA ASN A 203 -11.02 -8.97 4.72
C ASN A 203 -11.35 -7.78 5.63
N GLY A 204 -11.29 -7.99 6.93
CA GLY A 204 -11.51 -6.99 7.97
C GLY A 204 -10.23 -6.69 8.75
N ARG A 205 -9.95 -5.42 9.02
CA ARG A 205 -8.84 -5.02 9.87
C ARG A 205 -9.32 -4.92 11.32
N VAL A 206 -8.72 -5.69 12.21
CA VAL A 206 -8.97 -5.64 13.65
C VAL A 206 -8.12 -4.53 14.29
N ASN A 207 -6.82 -4.47 13.96
CA ASN A 207 -5.88 -3.46 14.42
C ASN A 207 -4.71 -3.29 13.43
N ASP A 208 -3.66 -2.57 13.81
CA ASP A 208 -2.51 -2.28 12.94
C ASP A 208 -1.69 -3.52 12.57
N ALA A 209 -1.76 -4.56 13.36
CA ALA A 209 -1.03 -5.80 13.16
C ALA A 209 -1.90 -6.97 12.69
N LEU A 210 -3.20 -6.95 12.98
CA LEU A 210 -4.08 -8.10 12.78
C LEU A 210 -5.22 -7.78 11.80
N ARG A 211 -5.38 -8.64 10.82
CA ARG A 211 -6.55 -8.73 9.94
C ARG A 211 -7.20 -10.10 10.09
N VAL A 212 -8.50 -10.14 9.88
CA VAL A 212 -9.28 -11.37 9.75
C VAL A 212 -9.90 -11.43 8.39
N PHE A 213 -10.09 -12.63 7.86
CA PHE A 213 -10.84 -12.78 6.61
C PHE A 213 -11.87 -13.90 6.73
N ALA A 214 -12.92 -13.75 5.97
CA ALA A 214 -13.91 -14.80 5.72
C ALA A 214 -13.96 -15.05 4.21
N ARG A 215 -14.06 -16.32 3.81
CA ARG A 215 -14.10 -16.73 2.41
C ARG A 215 -15.23 -17.73 2.20
N VAL A 216 -15.96 -17.53 1.12
CA VAL A 216 -16.93 -18.49 0.59
C VAL A 216 -16.54 -18.79 -0.85
N GLN A 217 -16.59 -20.05 -1.23
CA GLN A 217 -16.35 -20.51 -2.60
C GLN A 217 -17.50 -21.40 -3.03
N ALA A 218 -17.97 -21.19 -4.25
CA ALA A 218 -18.96 -22.02 -4.89
C ALA A 218 -18.39 -22.51 -6.23
N GLN A 219 -18.50 -23.79 -6.47
CA GLN A 219 -18.01 -24.45 -7.68
C GLN A 219 -19.16 -25.18 -8.36
N SER A 220 -19.20 -25.06 -9.70
CA SER A 220 -20.11 -25.87 -10.52
C SER A 220 -19.27 -26.63 -11.56
N ALA A 221 -19.36 -27.93 -11.54
CA ALA A 221 -18.64 -28.84 -12.44
C ALA A 221 -19.34 -30.19 -12.54
N LEU A 222 -19.39 -30.81 -13.71
CA LEU A 222 -19.90 -32.17 -13.92
C LEU A 222 -21.30 -32.42 -13.31
N ASP A 223 -22.22 -31.47 -13.50
CA ASP A 223 -23.58 -31.52 -12.93
C ASP A 223 -23.61 -31.55 -11.39
N SER A 224 -22.53 -31.12 -10.73
CA SER A 224 -22.43 -30.97 -9.27
C SER A 224 -22.15 -29.50 -8.93
N ASP A 225 -22.95 -29.00 -7.97
CA ASP A 225 -22.72 -27.70 -7.36
C ASP A 225 -22.24 -27.92 -5.92
N GLU A 226 -21.12 -27.34 -5.58
CA GLU A 226 -20.47 -27.52 -4.29
C GLU A 226 -20.10 -26.19 -3.68
N GLU A 227 -20.17 -26.11 -2.36
CA GLU A 227 -19.82 -24.92 -1.61
C GLU A 227 -18.86 -25.25 -0.48
N ARG A 228 -17.98 -24.31 -0.18
CA ARG A 228 -17.15 -24.31 1.01
C ARG A 228 -17.01 -22.93 1.61
N ALA A 229 -16.87 -22.85 2.92
CA ALA A 229 -16.73 -21.61 3.64
C ALA A 229 -15.65 -21.74 4.72
N GLY A 230 -15.11 -20.63 5.10
CA GLY A 230 -14.13 -20.58 6.17
C GLY A 230 -13.56 -19.21 6.37
N GLY A 231 -12.41 -19.16 7.01
CA GLY A 231 -11.73 -17.90 7.27
C GLY A 231 -10.38 -18.09 7.91
N GLY A 232 -9.79 -16.99 8.32
CA GLY A 232 -8.48 -17.02 8.91
C GLY A 232 -8.01 -15.64 9.35
N ILE A 233 -6.72 -15.59 9.61
CA ILE A 233 -6.05 -14.40 10.11
C ILE A 233 -4.83 -14.07 9.26
N GLU A 234 -4.54 -12.78 9.17
CA GLU A 234 -3.27 -12.25 8.68
C GLU A 234 -2.66 -11.39 9.79
N TRP A 235 -1.49 -11.76 10.25
CA TRP A 235 -0.80 -11.09 11.33
C TRP A 235 0.54 -10.51 10.87
N ALA A 236 0.67 -9.20 10.90
CA ALA A 236 1.91 -8.48 10.70
C ALA A 236 2.71 -8.49 12.02
N VAL A 237 3.49 -9.56 12.26
CA VAL A 237 4.34 -9.71 13.46
C VAL A 237 5.32 -8.55 13.59
N THR A 238 5.84 -8.09 12.44
CA THR A 238 6.67 -6.90 12.31
C THR A 238 6.32 -6.20 10.99
N ARG A 239 6.89 -5.00 10.75
CA ARG A 239 6.78 -4.32 9.44
C ARG A 239 7.35 -5.14 8.27
N ARG A 240 8.12 -6.19 8.55
CA ARG A 240 8.83 -7.03 7.56
C ARG A 240 8.38 -8.47 7.55
N ALA A 241 7.66 -8.92 8.57
CA ALA A 241 7.23 -10.30 8.73
C ALA A 241 5.71 -10.37 8.83
N ILE A 242 5.09 -11.14 7.92
CA ILE A 242 3.64 -11.35 7.86
C ILE A 242 3.39 -12.85 7.90
N LEU A 243 2.43 -13.26 8.72
CA LEU A 243 1.89 -14.61 8.78
C LEU A 243 0.44 -14.57 8.34
N ARG A 244 0.02 -15.53 7.53
CA ARG A 244 -1.38 -15.72 7.14
C ARG A 244 -1.74 -17.19 7.31
N ALA A 245 -2.85 -17.47 7.98
CA ALA A 245 -3.35 -18.81 8.16
C ALA A 245 -4.86 -18.84 8.05
N GLY A 246 -5.42 -19.93 7.58
CA GLY A 246 -6.85 -20.09 7.46
C GLY A 246 -7.26 -21.53 7.22
N VAL A 247 -8.56 -21.78 7.39
CA VAL A 247 -9.20 -23.07 7.13
C VAL A 247 -10.50 -22.81 6.38
N LEU A 248 -10.76 -23.62 5.38
CA LEU A 248 -12.02 -23.71 4.66
C LEU A 248 -12.60 -25.11 4.87
N LYS A 249 -13.90 -25.19 5.04
CA LYS A 249 -14.60 -26.48 5.18
C LYS A 249 -15.70 -26.59 4.14
N GLY A 250 -15.72 -27.71 3.44
CA GLY A 250 -16.77 -28.10 2.52
C GLY A 250 -17.94 -28.75 3.25
N ILE A 251 -19.10 -28.77 2.64
CA ILE A 251 -20.31 -29.41 3.13
C ILE A 251 -20.79 -30.32 2.00
N ASP A 252 -20.76 -31.63 2.22
CA ASP A 252 -21.19 -32.64 1.24
C ASP A 252 -20.48 -32.46 -0.13
N THR A 253 -19.16 -32.33 -0.09
CA THR A 253 -18.36 -32.03 -1.27
C THR A 253 -17.82 -33.30 -1.92
N LEU A 254 -17.84 -33.36 -3.26
CA LEU A 254 -17.25 -34.43 -4.07
C LEU A 254 -15.88 -34.02 -4.62
N PHE A 255 -15.74 -32.76 -5.06
CA PHE A 255 -14.54 -32.21 -5.72
C PHE A 255 -13.80 -31.23 -4.82
N PHE A 256 -14.49 -30.46 -4.00
CA PHE A 256 -13.82 -29.68 -2.96
C PHE A 256 -13.30 -30.56 -1.83
N PRO A 257 -12.20 -30.22 -1.19
CA PRO A 257 -11.79 -30.89 0.05
C PRO A 257 -12.82 -30.64 1.17
N ASP A 258 -13.03 -31.66 1.99
CA ASP A 258 -13.82 -31.54 3.21
C ASP A 258 -13.22 -30.51 4.14
N THR A 259 -11.88 -30.49 4.20
CA THR A 259 -11.13 -29.49 4.97
C THR A 259 -9.88 -29.06 4.18
N ASP A 260 -9.68 -27.75 4.01
CA ASP A 260 -8.49 -27.15 3.39
C ASP A 260 -7.89 -26.13 4.36
N GLY A 261 -6.71 -26.44 4.87
CA GLY A 261 -5.94 -25.57 5.76
C GLY A 261 -4.71 -25.00 5.07
N PHE A 262 -4.42 -23.73 5.27
CA PHE A 262 -3.22 -23.11 4.72
C PHE A 262 -2.50 -22.23 5.73
N PHE A 263 -1.19 -22.15 5.55
CA PHE A 263 -0.31 -21.25 6.29
C PHE A 263 0.70 -20.62 5.32
N ASN A 264 0.85 -19.32 5.40
CA ASN A 264 1.87 -18.57 4.68
C ASN A 264 2.67 -17.72 5.66
N ALA A 265 3.98 -17.78 5.57
CA ALA A 265 4.89 -16.89 6.26
C ALA A 265 5.74 -16.12 5.25
N SER A 266 5.91 -14.82 5.44
CA SER A 266 6.77 -14.02 4.58
C SER A 266 7.64 -13.06 5.39
N LEU A 267 8.89 -12.88 4.94
CA LEU A 267 9.90 -12.02 5.56
C LEU A 267 10.59 -11.16 4.49
N LEU A 268 10.51 -9.84 4.66
CA LEU A 268 11.20 -8.88 3.81
C LEU A 268 12.57 -8.54 4.41
N ARG A 269 13.65 -8.79 3.66
CA ARG A 269 15.03 -8.41 4.02
C ARG A 269 15.69 -7.68 2.85
N GLY A 270 15.87 -6.38 2.99
CA GLY A 270 16.34 -5.53 1.90
C GLY A 270 15.35 -5.49 0.74
N ARG A 271 15.79 -5.92 -0.45
CA ARG A 271 14.96 -6.05 -1.65
C ARG A 271 14.38 -7.45 -1.85
N ALA A 272 14.73 -8.39 -0.98
CA ALA A 272 14.31 -9.77 -1.09
C ALA A 272 13.18 -10.06 -0.11
N ARG A 273 12.11 -10.70 -0.58
CA ARG A 273 11.03 -11.27 0.22
C ARG A 273 11.13 -12.78 0.16
N TRP A 274 11.37 -13.38 1.27
CA TRP A 274 11.34 -14.83 1.47
C TRP A 274 9.94 -15.24 1.90
N SER A 275 9.44 -16.33 1.39
CA SER A 275 8.15 -16.89 1.80
C SER A 275 8.21 -18.39 1.96
N VAL A 276 7.29 -18.90 2.77
CA VAL A 276 7.01 -20.33 2.90
C VAL A 276 5.49 -20.46 2.86
N ASP A 277 5.01 -21.30 1.96
CA ASP A 277 3.62 -21.70 1.85
C ASP A 277 3.48 -23.14 2.32
N VAL A 278 2.50 -23.42 3.17
CA VAL A 278 2.09 -24.76 3.55
C VAL A 278 0.60 -24.87 3.33
N GLN A 279 0.16 -25.90 2.67
CA GLN A 279 -1.26 -26.19 2.49
C GLN A 279 -1.51 -27.67 2.72
N GLY A 280 -2.57 -27.99 3.41
CA GLY A 280 -3.05 -29.35 3.60
C GLY A 280 -4.53 -29.39 3.29
N ALA A 281 -4.99 -30.43 2.59
CA ALA A 281 -6.40 -30.64 2.34
C ALA A 281 -6.75 -32.12 2.48
N GLU A 282 -7.89 -32.35 3.08
CA GLU A 282 -8.49 -33.63 3.34
C GLU A 282 -9.72 -33.78 2.45
N PHE A 283 -9.74 -34.83 1.65
CA PHE A 283 -10.88 -35.25 0.84
C PHE A 283 -11.41 -36.59 1.37
N GLU A 284 -12.61 -36.97 1.02
CA GLU A 284 -13.20 -38.26 1.42
C GLU A 284 -12.25 -39.46 1.14
N ASN A 285 -11.50 -39.40 0.04
CA ASN A 285 -10.65 -40.52 -0.42
C ASN A 285 -9.21 -40.12 -0.71
N ALA A 286 -8.74 -38.95 -0.25
CA ALA A 286 -7.36 -38.54 -0.47
C ALA A 286 -6.96 -37.41 0.49
N ASP A 287 -5.69 -37.42 0.90
CA ASP A 287 -5.07 -36.30 1.57
C ASP A 287 -3.94 -35.74 0.73
N PHE A 288 -3.78 -34.42 0.75
CA PHE A 288 -2.60 -33.82 0.19
C PHE A 288 -1.96 -32.77 1.07
N TRP A 289 -0.65 -32.63 0.91
CA TRP A 289 0.14 -31.59 1.52
C TRP A 289 1.05 -30.94 0.48
N ILE A 290 1.17 -29.62 0.57
CA ILE A 290 2.11 -28.85 -0.24
C ILE A 290 2.99 -28.03 0.71
N PHE A 291 4.29 -28.05 0.44
CA PHE A 291 5.29 -27.19 1.06
C PHE A 291 5.97 -26.36 -0.05
N GLY A 292 6.00 -25.04 0.11
CA GLY A 292 6.46 -24.15 -0.95
C GLY A 292 7.34 -23.01 -0.46
N PRO A 293 8.69 -23.15 -0.46
CA PRO A 293 9.57 -22.01 -0.28
C PRO A 293 9.55 -21.10 -1.51
N GLY A 294 9.64 -19.79 -1.27
CA GLY A 294 9.64 -18.78 -2.32
C GLY A 294 10.60 -17.63 -2.06
N LEU A 295 11.07 -17.04 -3.12
CA LEU A 295 11.88 -15.85 -3.13
C LEU A 295 11.32 -14.85 -4.14
N ALA A 296 11.10 -13.61 -3.72
CA ALA A 296 10.77 -12.53 -4.61
C ALA A 296 11.74 -11.36 -4.40
N VAL A 297 12.18 -10.75 -5.49
CA VAL A 297 13.16 -9.66 -5.47
C VAL A 297 12.55 -8.43 -6.12
N SER A 298 12.57 -7.32 -5.38
CA SER A 298 12.10 -6.03 -5.89
C SER A 298 13.04 -5.49 -6.97
N LEU A 299 12.46 -5.19 -8.12
CA LEU A 299 13.12 -4.62 -9.30
C LEU A 299 12.91 -3.09 -9.34
N PRO A 300 13.71 -2.34 -10.12
CA PRO A 300 13.45 -0.93 -10.40
C PRO A 300 12.05 -0.70 -10.96
N ARG A 301 11.51 0.52 -10.79
CA ARG A 301 10.18 0.94 -11.30
C ARG A 301 9.01 0.14 -10.74
N SER A 302 9.08 -0.28 -9.47
CA SER A 302 8.02 -1.03 -8.77
C SER A 302 7.73 -2.40 -9.38
N GLY A 303 8.74 -3.04 -9.98
CA GLY A 303 8.68 -4.43 -10.41
C GLY A 303 9.08 -5.40 -9.31
N GLU A 304 8.74 -6.68 -9.49
CA GLU A 304 9.13 -7.80 -8.66
C GLU A 304 9.35 -9.03 -9.55
N ALA A 305 10.48 -9.72 -9.39
CA ALA A 305 10.69 -11.03 -9.96
C ALA A 305 10.56 -12.07 -8.85
N PHE A 306 9.98 -13.21 -9.12
CA PHE A 306 9.80 -14.26 -8.13
C PHE A 306 10.17 -15.64 -8.68
N LEU A 307 10.60 -16.49 -7.74
CA LEU A 307 10.83 -17.91 -7.92
C LEU A 307 10.18 -18.64 -6.75
N ARG A 308 9.43 -19.70 -7.02
CA ARG A 308 8.82 -20.57 -6.03
C ARG A 308 9.07 -22.01 -6.40
N TYR A 309 9.35 -22.81 -5.41
CA TYR A 309 9.39 -24.25 -5.53
C TYR A 309 8.27 -24.82 -4.66
N TYR A 310 7.59 -25.84 -5.14
CA TYR A 310 6.58 -26.56 -4.39
C TYR A 310 6.90 -28.04 -4.39
N ARG A 311 6.80 -28.65 -3.24
CA ARG A 311 6.79 -30.08 -3.07
C ARG A 311 5.46 -30.51 -2.52
N GLY A 312 4.75 -31.32 -3.27
CA GLY A 312 3.48 -31.90 -2.91
C GLY A 312 3.63 -33.37 -2.50
N ARG A 313 2.67 -33.82 -1.70
CA ARG A 313 2.52 -35.21 -1.32
C ARG A 313 1.02 -35.55 -1.33
N VAL A 314 0.64 -36.56 -2.09
CA VAL A 314 -0.73 -37.07 -2.17
C VAL A 314 -0.77 -38.45 -1.60
N THR A 315 -1.70 -38.72 -0.70
CA THR A 315 -2.00 -40.03 -0.16
C THR A 315 -3.39 -40.42 -0.67
N THR A 316 -3.52 -41.59 -1.29
CA THR A 316 -4.80 -42.12 -1.76
C THR A 316 -5.00 -43.54 -1.21
N PRO A 317 -6.25 -44.02 -1.03
CA PRO A 317 -6.50 -45.37 -0.54
C PRO A 317 -6.08 -46.45 -1.55
N PHE A 318 -5.80 -46.06 -2.80
CA PHE A 318 -5.41 -46.98 -3.87
C PHE A 318 -3.88 -47.17 -4.02
N SER A 319 -3.07 -46.39 -3.27
CA SER A 319 -1.61 -46.47 -3.30
C SER A 319 -1.06 -46.65 -1.89
N THR A 320 -0.22 -47.66 -1.70
CA THR A 320 0.50 -47.90 -0.43
C THR A 320 1.56 -46.84 -0.19
N ASP A 321 2.09 -46.24 -1.24
CA ASP A 321 3.10 -45.17 -1.17
C ASP A 321 2.52 -43.82 -1.61
N PRO A 322 2.77 -42.78 -0.86
CA PRO A 322 2.34 -41.44 -1.26
C PRO A 322 3.02 -40.98 -2.54
N ILE A 323 2.27 -40.36 -3.42
CA ILE A 323 2.78 -39.76 -4.65
C ILE A 323 3.44 -38.43 -4.30
N ALA A 324 4.73 -38.32 -4.54
CA ALA A 324 5.46 -37.06 -4.38
C ALA A 324 5.49 -36.29 -5.72
N THR A 325 5.34 -35.00 -5.65
CA THR A 325 5.34 -34.12 -6.84
C THR A 325 6.17 -32.88 -6.57
N ASP A 326 6.86 -32.43 -7.58
CA ASP A 326 7.68 -31.23 -7.53
C ASP A 326 7.22 -30.24 -8.59
N SER A 327 7.19 -28.95 -8.26
CA SER A 327 6.93 -27.91 -9.25
C SER A 327 7.73 -26.66 -8.98
N VAL A 328 8.03 -25.93 -10.05
CA VAL A 328 8.78 -24.68 -10.02
C VAL A 328 7.97 -23.62 -10.76
N ALA A 329 7.73 -22.52 -10.10
CA ALA A 329 7.10 -21.36 -10.70
C ALA A 329 8.06 -20.17 -10.68
N LEU A 330 8.17 -19.48 -11.81
CA LEU A 330 8.93 -18.25 -11.94
C LEU A 330 8.11 -17.20 -12.66
N GLY A 331 8.33 -15.93 -12.34
CA GLY A 331 7.60 -14.87 -13.00
C GLY A 331 8.07 -13.49 -12.64
N ILE A 332 7.46 -12.53 -13.32
CA ILE A 332 7.65 -11.11 -13.09
C ILE A 332 6.31 -10.43 -12.90
N ARG A 333 6.29 -9.46 -12.02
CA ARG A 333 5.13 -8.60 -11.77
C ARG A 333 5.60 -7.16 -11.71
N GLY A 334 4.84 -6.22 -12.25
CA GLY A 334 5.22 -4.82 -12.20
C GLY A 334 4.06 -3.88 -12.43
N ARG A 335 4.23 -2.62 -11.99
CA ARG A 335 3.29 -1.55 -12.33
C ARG A 335 3.56 -1.09 -13.76
N THR A 336 2.53 -1.14 -14.59
CA THR A 336 2.55 -0.60 -15.97
C THR A 336 2.19 0.88 -15.98
N THR A 337 1.31 1.31 -15.07
CA THR A 337 0.97 2.72 -14.85
C THR A 337 0.78 2.97 -13.33
N ARG A 338 0.41 4.21 -12.95
CA ARG A 338 0.05 4.50 -11.54
C ARG A 338 -1.18 3.72 -11.06
N ARG A 339 -2.04 3.28 -11.98
CA ARG A 339 -3.31 2.60 -11.68
C ARG A 339 -3.37 1.16 -12.14
N SER A 340 -2.36 0.66 -12.85
CA SER A 340 -2.38 -0.69 -13.40
C SER A 340 -1.10 -1.45 -13.10
N TRP A 341 -1.25 -2.76 -12.97
CA TRP A 341 -0.15 -3.71 -12.85
C TRP A 341 -0.37 -4.89 -13.77
N THR A 342 0.71 -5.56 -14.14
CA THR A 342 0.69 -6.80 -14.90
C THR A 342 1.64 -7.82 -14.29
N SER A 343 1.35 -9.09 -14.50
CA SER A 343 2.20 -10.21 -14.09
C SER A 343 2.19 -11.27 -15.17
N VAL A 344 3.36 -11.85 -15.44
CA VAL A 344 3.53 -13.03 -16.27
C VAL A 344 4.30 -14.05 -15.48
N SER A 345 3.86 -15.31 -15.50
CA SER A 345 4.56 -16.41 -14.85
C SER A 345 4.50 -17.68 -15.67
N TYR A 346 5.48 -18.53 -15.44
CA TYR A 346 5.56 -19.87 -15.95
C TYR A 346 5.70 -20.84 -14.77
N THR A 347 4.96 -21.92 -14.82
CA THR A 347 5.04 -23.01 -13.84
C THR A 347 5.27 -24.32 -14.57
N HIS A 348 6.27 -25.08 -14.15
CA HIS A 348 6.53 -26.45 -14.57
C HIS A 348 6.24 -27.39 -13.41
N GLY A 349 5.57 -28.50 -13.66
CA GLY A 349 5.14 -29.44 -12.65
C GLY A 349 3.64 -29.35 -12.37
N ILE A 350 3.21 -29.63 -11.16
CA ILE A 350 1.80 -29.62 -10.79
C ILE A 350 1.41 -28.22 -10.33
N ASP A 351 0.49 -27.60 -11.07
CA ASP A 351 -0.05 -26.30 -10.66
C ASP A 351 -0.89 -26.47 -9.38
N ARG A 352 -0.73 -25.52 -8.44
CA ARG A 352 -1.48 -25.48 -7.18
C ARG A 352 -3.00 -25.53 -7.38
N LEU A 353 -3.48 -25.01 -8.51
CA LEU A 353 -4.90 -25.03 -8.85
C LEU A 353 -5.42 -26.41 -9.26
N ASP A 354 -4.55 -27.30 -9.76
CA ASP A 354 -4.95 -28.65 -10.17
C ASP A 354 -5.37 -29.52 -8.98
N TRP A 355 -4.87 -29.21 -7.79
CA TRP A 355 -5.24 -29.90 -6.55
C TRP A 355 -6.61 -29.51 -6.00
N LEU A 356 -7.11 -28.35 -6.42
CA LEU A 356 -8.39 -27.80 -5.96
C LEU A 356 -9.53 -28.07 -6.95
N THR A 357 -9.25 -28.74 -8.05
CA THR A 357 -10.18 -28.99 -9.13
C THR A 357 -10.34 -30.48 -9.39
N LEU A 358 -11.18 -30.86 -10.35
CA LEU A 358 -11.57 -32.20 -10.77
C LEU A 358 -10.44 -33.25 -10.92
N ASP A 359 -9.20 -32.83 -11.06
CA ASP A 359 -8.09 -33.74 -11.30
C ASP A 359 -7.43 -34.20 -10.00
N ARG A 360 -7.97 -35.24 -9.41
CA ARG A 360 -7.34 -36.00 -8.32
C ARG A 360 -6.07 -36.72 -8.73
N ILE A 361 -5.74 -36.69 -10.02
CA ILE A 361 -4.53 -37.28 -10.58
C ILE A 361 -3.59 -36.16 -10.97
N ALA A 362 -2.49 -36.09 -10.23
CA ALA A 362 -1.45 -35.09 -10.43
C ALA A 362 -0.70 -35.34 -11.75
N PHE A 363 -0.86 -34.48 -12.74
CA PHE A 363 -0.09 -34.51 -13.98
C PHE A 363 0.98 -33.44 -13.98
N GLU A 364 2.19 -33.78 -14.39
CA GLU A 364 3.18 -32.76 -14.74
C GLU A 364 2.65 -31.93 -15.92
N SER A 365 2.71 -30.64 -15.79
CA SER A 365 2.18 -29.69 -16.76
C SER A 365 3.05 -28.45 -16.90
N ASP A 366 2.92 -27.80 -18.03
CA ASP A 366 3.51 -26.49 -18.28
C ASP A 366 2.40 -25.46 -18.30
N THR A 367 2.45 -24.50 -17.38
CA THR A 367 1.43 -23.45 -17.27
C THR A 367 2.04 -22.07 -17.51
N ILE A 368 1.49 -21.32 -18.44
CA ILE A 368 1.79 -19.91 -18.65
C ILE A 368 0.60 -19.10 -18.12
N SER A 369 0.88 -18.18 -17.21
CA SER A 369 -0.13 -17.34 -16.58
C SER A 369 0.10 -15.88 -16.90
N PHE A 370 -0.97 -15.18 -17.26
CA PHE A 370 -1.01 -13.75 -17.43
C PHE A 370 -2.05 -13.16 -16.46
N ARG A 371 -1.69 -12.10 -15.75
CA ARG A 371 -2.59 -11.36 -14.86
C ARG A 371 -2.43 -9.87 -15.10
N ALA A 372 -3.53 -9.14 -15.00
CA ALA A 372 -3.54 -7.68 -15.04
C ALA A 372 -4.57 -7.14 -14.04
N GLY A 373 -4.28 -5.99 -13.47
CA GLY A 373 -5.21 -5.29 -12.61
C GLY A 373 -5.21 -3.80 -12.90
N PHE A 374 -6.37 -3.18 -12.71
CA PHE A 374 -6.58 -1.76 -12.94
C PHE A 374 -7.42 -1.16 -11.81
N ASP A 375 -6.89 -0.14 -11.13
CA ASP A 375 -7.63 0.63 -10.14
C ASP A 375 -8.53 1.65 -10.87
N VAL A 376 -9.82 1.36 -10.94
CA VAL A 376 -10.86 2.24 -11.52
C VAL A 376 -10.98 3.50 -10.68
N THR A 377 -11.01 3.31 -9.35
CA THR A 377 -11.01 4.37 -8.34
C THR A 377 -10.02 3.99 -7.22
N PRO A 378 -9.71 4.88 -6.26
CA PRO A 378 -8.95 4.50 -5.07
C PRO A 378 -9.63 3.40 -4.23
N PHE A 379 -10.93 3.21 -4.42
CA PHE A 379 -11.77 2.28 -3.64
C PHE A 379 -12.17 1.02 -4.42
N ALA A 380 -11.99 0.99 -5.73
CA ALA A 380 -12.40 -0.14 -6.57
C ALA A 380 -11.37 -0.44 -7.65
N GLY A 381 -11.04 -1.70 -7.82
CA GLY A 381 -10.17 -2.23 -8.86
C GLY A 381 -10.77 -3.42 -9.57
N LEU A 382 -10.40 -3.61 -10.82
CA LEU A 382 -10.72 -4.77 -11.63
C LEU A 382 -9.45 -5.60 -11.85
N GLU A 383 -9.59 -6.91 -11.81
CA GLU A 383 -8.52 -7.84 -12.13
C GLU A 383 -8.98 -8.78 -13.24
N ALA A 384 -8.07 -9.17 -14.10
CA ALA A 384 -8.30 -10.16 -15.13
C ALA A 384 -7.08 -11.08 -15.25
N GLY A 385 -7.30 -12.31 -15.64
CA GLY A 385 -6.24 -13.27 -15.82
C GLY A 385 -6.57 -14.32 -16.85
N TYR A 386 -5.52 -14.93 -17.37
CA TYR A 386 -5.62 -16.05 -18.26
C TYR A 386 -4.46 -17.00 -18.04
N ASP A 387 -4.76 -18.29 -17.90
CA ASP A 387 -3.78 -19.36 -17.81
C ASP A 387 -3.98 -20.31 -18.98
N PHE A 388 -2.88 -20.66 -19.61
CA PHE A 388 -2.79 -21.75 -20.55
C PHE A 388 -1.92 -22.84 -19.94
N GLN A 389 -2.48 -24.02 -19.80
CA GLN A 389 -1.78 -25.18 -19.28
C GLN A 389 -1.76 -26.30 -20.35
N SER A 390 -0.56 -26.81 -20.60
CA SER A 390 -0.33 -27.97 -21.44
C SER A 390 -0.02 -29.17 -20.55
N ARG A 391 -0.71 -30.27 -20.79
CA ARG A 391 -0.57 -31.53 -20.05
C ARG A 391 -0.13 -32.68 -20.96
N PRO A 392 0.38 -33.80 -20.44
CA PRO A 392 0.60 -35.02 -21.22
C PRO A 392 -0.65 -35.45 -21.97
N PHE A 393 -0.44 -36.26 -22.99
CA PHE A 393 -1.51 -36.83 -23.83
C PHE A 393 -2.32 -35.82 -24.65
N GLY A 394 -1.75 -34.61 -24.90
CA GLY A 394 -2.40 -33.58 -25.71
C GLY A 394 -3.59 -32.92 -25.05
N VAL A 395 -3.69 -32.97 -23.74
CA VAL A 395 -4.70 -32.25 -22.98
C VAL A 395 -4.23 -30.80 -22.75
N SER A 396 -5.11 -29.85 -23.02
CA SER A 396 -4.89 -28.46 -22.67
C SER A 396 -6.00 -27.93 -21.75
N VAL A 397 -5.64 -27.04 -20.84
CA VAL A 397 -6.57 -26.38 -19.94
C VAL A 397 -6.46 -24.88 -20.11
N HIS A 398 -7.59 -24.24 -20.32
CA HIS A 398 -7.71 -22.79 -20.45
C HIS A 398 -8.49 -22.26 -19.27
N ARG A 399 -7.90 -21.34 -18.51
CA ARG A 399 -8.56 -20.68 -17.38
C ARG A 399 -8.65 -19.19 -17.66
N ALA A 400 -9.84 -18.64 -17.54
CA ALA A 400 -10.06 -17.20 -17.55
C ALA A 400 -10.52 -16.77 -16.16
N ARG A 401 -9.96 -15.66 -15.68
CA ARG A 401 -10.30 -15.09 -14.38
C ARG A 401 -10.77 -13.66 -14.54
N ALA A 402 -11.80 -13.30 -13.80
CA ALA A 402 -12.24 -11.93 -13.61
C ALA A 402 -12.40 -11.67 -12.11
N GLY A 403 -11.95 -10.51 -11.65
CA GLY A 403 -12.01 -10.13 -10.24
C GLY A 403 -12.42 -8.68 -10.04
N LEU A 404 -13.14 -8.42 -8.97
CA LEU A 404 -13.50 -7.10 -8.47
C LEU A 404 -12.95 -6.96 -7.04
N VAL A 405 -12.22 -5.89 -6.80
CA VAL A 405 -11.70 -5.55 -5.47
C VAL A 405 -12.31 -4.25 -5.02
N CYS A 406 -13.03 -4.25 -3.91
CA CYS A 406 -13.57 -3.05 -3.27
C CYS A 406 -12.83 -2.81 -1.94
N ARG A 407 -12.45 -1.56 -1.66
CA ARG A 407 -11.76 -1.12 -0.43
C ARG A 407 -12.63 -0.06 0.26
N PHE A 408 -13.00 -0.28 1.53
CA PHE A 408 -13.90 0.62 2.29
C PHE A 408 -13.60 0.69 3.79
#